data_15ddfef0f61e16aa9dd1a5b000a8beae
#
_entry.id   15ddfef0f61e16aa9dd1a5b000a8beae
#
_cell.length_a   1.000
_cell.length_b   1.000
_cell.length_c   1.000
_cell.angle_alpha   90.00
_cell.angle_beta   90.00
_cell.angle_gamma   90.00
#
_symmetry.space_group_name_H-M   'P 1'
#
loop_
_entity.id
_entity.type
_entity.pdbx_description
1 polymer ?
#
loop_
_entity_poly.entity_id
_entity_poly.type
_entity_poly.pdbx_seq_one_letter_code
_entity_poly.pdbx_strand_id
1 'polypeptide(L)'
;PRINSVLLFWILSFLTLSLAGDVWMDSVRPDGGWFHSSSFVDSVIGYALPIMFILIVATFVQRRVARHFGVRSGHIMPVPDLTIALYALGIFPSSWLFWPFGILLIPTMPRMDARPWPNRASLGYTALSVPIVLMLSGIILLFAGIALTPQYLELSSMPMLTSAPSFLSLLANQFIHDDAFVRMAWAHPWVHVGGMLLLFAWISILPIPTFPGGRILIARMGMLDARSS
;
A
#
# COMPACT_ATOMS: atom_id res chain seq x y z
N PRO A 1 1.43 -28.53 14.89
CA PRO A 1 1.53 -27.09 15.10
C PRO A 1 0.50 -26.40 14.23
N ARG A 2 -0.46 -25.70 14.85
CA ARG A 2 -1.44 -24.90 14.10
C ARG A 2 -0.70 -23.67 13.57
N ILE A 3 -0.58 -23.56 12.27
CA ILE A 3 -0.06 -22.34 11.61
C ILE A 3 -0.99 -21.20 12.03
N ASN A 4 -0.42 -20.15 12.61
CA ASN A 4 -1.18 -18.96 12.95
C ASN A 4 -1.68 -18.32 11.63
N SER A 5 -3.00 -18.26 11.46
CA SER A 5 -3.61 -17.72 10.25
C SER A 5 -3.09 -16.30 9.91
N VAL A 6 -2.82 -15.50 10.91
CA VAL A 6 -2.23 -14.16 10.72
C VAL A 6 -0.86 -14.25 10.06
N LEU A 7 0.01 -15.13 10.53
CA LEU A 7 1.34 -15.34 9.94
C LEU A 7 1.24 -15.84 8.49
N LEU A 8 0.30 -16.74 8.22
CA LEU A 8 0.06 -17.23 6.86
C LEU A 8 -0.34 -16.08 5.91
N PHE A 9 -1.27 -15.20 6.32
CA PHE A 9 -1.66 -14.05 5.52
C PHE A 9 -0.49 -13.09 5.26
N TRP A 10 0.38 -12.87 6.25
CA TRP A 10 1.57 -12.04 6.08
C TRP A 10 2.56 -12.65 5.09
N ILE A 11 2.82 -13.96 5.17
CA ILE A 11 3.71 -14.68 4.24
C ILE A 11 3.12 -14.65 2.82
N LEU A 12 1.84 -14.98 2.66
CA LEU A 12 1.20 -14.95 1.34
C LEU A 12 1.19 -13.54 0.74
N SER A 13 0.94 -12.51 1.56
CA SER A 13 0.98 -11.13 1.11
C SER A 13 2.40 -10.70 0.70
N PHE A 14 3.43 -11.17 1.39
CA PHE A 14 4.81 -10.94 0.98
C PHE A 14 5.10 -11.57 -0.39
N LEU A 15 4.66 -12.80 -0.62
CA LEU A 15 4.84 -13.48 -1.90
C LEU A 15 4.07 -12.79 -3.02
N THR A 16 2.81 -12.43 -2.81
CA THR A 16 2.02 -11.74 -3.85
C THR A 16 2.53 -10.33 -4.13
N LEU A 17 3.08 -9.61 -3.13
CA LEU A 17 3.77 -8.35 -3.33
C LEU A 17 5.04 -8.52 -4.16
N SER A 18 5.82 -9.55 -3.86
CA SER A 18 7.04 -9.84 -4.62
C SER A 18 6.74 -10.16 -6.08
N LEU A 19 5.67 -10.94 -6.34
CA LEU A 19 5.21 -11.22 -7.70
C LEU A 19 4.67 -9.96 -8.39
N ALA A 20 3.93 -9.11 -7.69
CA ALA A 20 3.42 -7.86 -8.26
C ALA A 20 4.55 -6.90 -8.65
N GLY A 21 5.56 -6.77 -7.80
CA GLY A 21 6.74 -5.97 -8.10
C GLY A 21 7.54 -6.53 -9.27
N ASP A 22 7.67 -7.86 -9.39
CA ASP A 22 8.33 -8.53 -10.49
C ASP A 22 7.59 -8.28 -11.82
N VAL A 23 6.28 -8.49 -11.85
CA VAL A 23 5.43 -8.18 -13.00
C VAL A 23 5.54 -6.72 -13.43
N TRP A 24 5.60 -5.80 -12.47
CA TRP A 24 5.75 -4.38 -12.77
C TRP A 24 7.15 -4.06 -13.30
N MET A 25 8.21 -4.63 -12.73
CA MET A 25 9.59 -4.45 -13.20
C MET A 25 9.84 -5.08 -14.57
N ASP A 26 9.28 -6.26 -14.83
CA ASP A 26 9.36 -6.92 -16.15
C ASP A 26 8.65 -6.11 -17.22
N SER A 27 7.55 -5.45 -16.90
CA SER A 27 6.87 -4.56 -17.85
C SER A 27 7.71 -3.35 -18.24
N VAL A 28 8.70 -3.01 -17.44
CA VAL A 28 9.65 -1.92 -17.66
C VAL A 28 10.90 -2.38 -18.43
N ARG A 29 11.17 -3.70 -18.48
CA ARG A 29 12.34 -4.28 -19.17
C ARG A 29 11.93 -4.93 -20.49
N PRO A 30 12.56 -4.59 -21.63
CA PRO A 30 12.18 -5.09 -22.95
C PRO A 30 12.48 -6.57 -23.19
N ASP A 31 13.28 -7.21 -22.36
CA ASP A 31 13.79 -8.58 -22.62
C ASP A 31 12.85 -9.72 -22.15
N GLY A 32 11.63 -9.39 -21.81
CA GLY A 32 10.42 -10.19 -21.76
C GLY A 32 10.53 -11.68 -21.44
N GLY A 33 11.08 -12.03 -20.31
CA GLY A 33 11.03 -13.41 -19.81
C GLY A 33 10.25 -13.49 -18.52
N TRP A 34 9.31 -14.42 -18.44
CA TRP A 34 8.64 -14.76 -17.22
C TRP A 34 9.66 -15.22 -16.16
N PHE A 35 9.70 -14.54 -15.04
CA PHE A 35 10.53 -14.89 -13.91
C PHE A 35 12.05 -14.88 -14.17
N HIS A 36 12.64 -13.71 -14.12
CA HIS A 36 14.10 -13.58 -14.00
C HIS A 36 14.47 -13.48 -12.51
N SER A 37 15.37 -14.35 -12.06
CA SER A 37 15.79 -14.39 -10.65
C SER A 37 16.34 -13.04 -10.14
N SER A 38 16.97 -12.25 -10.98
CA SER A 38 17.47 -10.92 -10.66
C SER A 38 16.33 -9.90 -10.47
N SER A 39 15.33 -9.89 -11.35
CA SER A 39 14.18 -8.98 -11.24
C SER A 39 13.32 -9.31 -10.03
N PHE A 40 13.18 -10.59 -9.69
CA PHE A 40 12.47 -11.01 -8.48
C PHE A 40 13.16 -10.53 -7.20
N VAL A 41 14.49 -10.61 -7.12
CA VAL A 41 15.26 -10.09 -5.98
C VAL A 41 15.10 -8.58 -5.86
N ASP A 42 15.20 -7.86 -6.98
CA ASP A 42 14.97 -6.41 -7.04
C ASP A 42 13.54 -6.05 -6.61
N SER A 43 12.55 -6.84 -7.01
CA SER A 43 11.16 -6.70 -6.59
C SER A 43 10.98 -6.91 -5.08
N VAL A 44 11.61 -7.95 -4.53
CA VAL A 44 11.59 -8.18 -3.08
C VAL A 44 12.15 -6.99 -2.34
N ILE A 45 13.31 -6.48 -2.74
CA ILE A 45 14.00 -5.38 -2.05
C ILE A 45 13.33 -4.03 -2.32
N GLY A 46 13.00 -3.75 -3.55
CA GLY A 46 12.49 -2.44 -3.99
C GLY A 46 10.99 -2.24 -3.76
N TYR A 47 10.21 -3.32 -3.71
CA TYR A 47 8.75 -3.26 -3.64
C TYR A 47 8.19 -3.94 -2.40
N ALA A 48 8.39 -5.25 -2.24
CA ALA A 48 7.74 -6.02 -1.19
C ALA A 48 8.21 -5.64 0.23
N LEU A 49 9.52 -5.55 0.45
CA LEU A 49 10.08 -5.24 1.77
C LEU A 49 9.68 -3.85 2.28
N PRO A 50 9.76 -2.75 1.50
CA PRO A 50 9.31 -1.43 1.95
C PRO A 50 7.84 -1.44 2.38
N ILE A 51 6.95 -2.05 1.60
CA ILE A 51 5.52 -2.11 1.92
C ILE A 51 5.29 -2.89 3.21
N MET A 52 5.88 -4.09 3.32
CA MET A 52 5.73 -4.93 4.50
C MET A 52 6.26 -4.24 5.77
N PHE A 53 7.41 -3.58 5.66
CA PHE A 53 7.97 -2.80 6.75
C PHE A 53 7.02 -1.70 7.22
N ILE A 54 6.47 -0.92 6.28
CA ILE A 54 5.53 0.15 6.60
C ILE A 54 4.24 -0.39 7.23
N LEU A 55 3.71 -1.52 6.76
CA LEU A 55 2.54 -2.15 7.37
C LEU A 55 2.83 -2.64 8.80
N ILE A 56 4.04 -3.16 9.06
CA ILE A 56 4.48 -3.52 10.42
C ILE A 56 4.54 -2.27 11.30
N VAL A 57 5.15 -1.18 10.81
CA VAL A 57 5.23 0.10 11.54
C VAL A 57 3.82 0.65 11.81
N ALA A 58 2.94 0.64 10.82
CA ALA A 58 1.55 1.08 10.98
C ALA A 58 0.81 0.26 12.05
N THR A 59 1.00 -1.06 12.04
CA THR A 59 0.43 -1.96 13.05
C THR A 59 0.99 -1.64 14.45
N PHE A 60 2.29 -1.40 14.55
CA PHE A 60 2.94 -1.06 15.81
C PHE A 60 2.44 0.27 16.35
N VAL A 61 2.37 1.31 15.53
CA VAL A 61 1.87 2.64 15.91
C VAL A 61 0.42 2.55 16.36
N GLN A 62 -0.44 1.88 15.60
CA GLN A 62 -1.84 1.67 15.98
C GLN A 62 -1.97 1.02 17.36
N ARG A 63 -1.19 -0.04 17.62
CA ARG A 63 -1.19 -0.73 18.91
C ARG A 63 -0.65 0.15 20.03
N ARG A 64 0.36 0.94 19.76
CA ARG A 64 0.93 1.87 20.75
C ARG A 64 -0.09 2.91 21.16
N VAL A 65 -0.77 3.52 20.18
CA VAL A 65 -1.84 4.49 20.42
C VAL A 65 -3.00 3.86 21.19
N ALA A 66 -3.48 2.69 20.77
CA ALA A 66 -4.56 2.00 21.47
C ALA A 66 -4.19 1.67 22.92
N ARG A 67 -2.99 1.18 23.18
CA ARG A 67 -2.50 0.87 24.54
C ARG A 67 -2.44 2.11 25.43
N HIS A 68 -2.10 3.28 24.86
CA HIS A 68 -2.10 4.54 25.61
C HIS A 68 -3.48 4.85 26.19
N PHE A 69 -4.55 4.46 25.50
CA PHE A 69 -5.93 4.58 25.96
C PHE A 69 -6.46 3.34 26.71
N GLY A 70 -5.59 2.39 27.07
CA GLY A 70 -5.99 1.16 27.77
C GLY A 70 -6.77 0.16 26.91
N VAL A 71 -6.79 0.33 25.59
CA VAL A 71 -7.53 -0.53 24.66
C VAL A 71 -6.58 -1.50 23.95
N ARG A 72 -7.04 -2.73 23.73
CA ARG A 72 -6.34 -3.70 22.89
C ARG A 72 -6.78 -3.53 21.44
N SER A 73 -5.85 -3.15 20.58
CA SER A 73 -6.07 -3.08 19.14
C SER A 73 -5.63 -4.37 18.45
N GLY A 74 -6.34 -4.79 17.41
CA GLY A 74 -5.96 -5.88 16.54
C GLY A 74 -4.73 -5.55 15.68
N HIS A 75 -4.45 -6.46 14.73
CA HIS A 75 -3.40 -6.28 13.72
C HIS A 75 -4.03 -5.75 12.43
N ILE A 76 -3.29 -4.95 11.69
CA ILE A 76 -3.54 -4.83 10.27
C ILE A 76 -3.28 -6.21 9.67
N MET A 77 -4.21 -6.72 8.90
CA MET A 77 -4.04 -8.00 8.23
C MET A 77 -4.02 -7.72 6.73
N PRO A 78 -2.84 -7.74 6.10
CA PRO A 78 -2.78 -7.63 4.66
C PRO A 78 -3.47 -8.85 4.04
N VAL A 79 -4.29 -8.63 3.03
CA VAL A 79 -4.95 -9.70 2.29
C VAL A 79 -4.18 -9.89 0.99
N PRO A 80 -3.62 -11.08 0.73
CA PRO A 80 -2.89 -11.35 -0.50
C PRO A 80 -3.84 -11.28 -1.70
N ASP A 81 -3.38 -10.67 -2.77
CA ASP A 81 -4.08 -10.71 -4.05
C ASP A 81 -3.62 -11.94 -4.84
N LEU A 82 -4.46 -12.96 -4.83
CA LEU A 82 -4.17 -14.22 -5.53
C LEU A 82 -4.27 -14.09 -7.05
N THR A 83 -4.89 -13.04 -7.58
CA THR A 83 -4.98 -12.82 -9.04
C THR A 83 -3.61 -12.61 -9.67
N ILE A 84 -2.70 -11.96 -8.94
CA ILE A 84 -1.28 -11.81 -9.33
C ILE A 84 -0.58 -13.17 -9.47
N ALA A 85 -0.82 -14.09 -8.53
CA ALA A 85 -0.22 -15.42 -8.60
C ALA A 85 -0.77 -16.21 -9.80
N LEU A 86 -2.06 -16.10 -10.09
CA LEU A 86 -2.69 -16.75 -11.25
C LEU A 86 -2.20 -16.15 -12.57
N TYR A 87 -1.96 -14.83 -12.59
CA TYR A 87 -1.35 -14.15 -13.73
C TYR A 87 0.11 -14.63 -13.93
N ALA A 88 0.92 -14.64 -12.88
CA ALA A 88 2.30 -15.13 -12.92
C ALA A 88 2.41 -16.59 -13.35
N LEU A 89 1.39 -17.43 -13.11
CA LEU A 89 1.30 -18.81 -13.58
C LEU A 89 0.78 -18.93 -15.03
N GLY A 90 0.47 -17.81 -15.69
CA GLY A 90 -0.08 -17.81 -17.04
C GLY A 90 -1.54 -18.32 -17.16
N ILE A 91 -2.24 -18.44 -16.03
CA ILE A 91 -3.63 -18.91 -16.00
C ILE A 91 -4.60 -17.80 -16.41
N PHE A 92 -4.29 -16.54 -16.03
CA PHE A 92 -5.10 -15.37 -16.36
C PHE A 92 -4.39 -14.46 -17.37
N PRO A 93 -5.09 -13.94 -18.38
CA PRO A 93 -4.54 -12.94 -19.29
C PRO A 93 -4.34 -11.60 -18.56
N SER A 94 -3.38 -10.82 -19.05
CA SER A 94 -3.06 -9.49 -18.49
C SER A 94 -4.25 -8.54 -18.44
N SER A 95 -5.21 -8.69 -19.37
CA SER A 95 -6.44 -7.89 -19.41
C SER A 95 -7.37 -8.09 -18.20
N TRP A 96 -7.18 -9.13 -17.43
CA TRP A 96 -7.96 -9.44 -16.22
C TRP A 96 -7.25 -8.98 -14.94
N LEU A 97 -6.06 -8.43 -15.06
CA LEU A 97 -5.33 -7.87 -13.93
C LEU A 97 -5.91 -6.51 -13.55
N PHE A 98 -7.00 -6.53 -12.80
CA PHE A 98 -7.71 -5.35 -12.37
C PHE A 98 -6.97 -4.58 -11.25
N TRP A 99 -6.18 -5.31 -10.44
CA TRP A 99 -5.55 -4.77 -9.24
C TRP A 99 -4.07 -5.18 -9.19
N PRO A 100 -3.16 -4.38 -9.74
CA PRO A 100 -1.76 -4.77 -9.91
C PRO A 100 -0.88 -4.66 -8.66
N PHE A 101 -1.44 -4.41 -7.49
CA PHE A 101 -0.67 -4.08 -6.29
C PHE A 101 -0.22 -5.28 -5.46
N GLY A 102 -0.74 -6.48 -5.71
CA GLY A 102 -0.36 -7.71 -4.99
C GLY A 102 -0.99 -7.89 -3.62
N ILE A 103 -1.58 -6.85 -3.03
CA ILE A 103 -2.36 -6.95 -1.80
C ILE A 103 -3.64 -6.14 -1.89
N LEU A 104 -4.68 -6.65 -1.24
CA LEU A 104 -5.88 -5.91 -0.89
C LEU A 104 -5.74 -5.45 0.55
N LEU A 105 -5.51 -4.15 0.76
CA LEU A 105 -5.51 -3.60 2.10
C LEU A 105 -6.95 -3.45 2.56
N ILE A 106 -7.47 -4.48 3.20
CA ILE A 106 -8.68 -4.32 4.00
C ILE A 106 -8.21 -3.73 5.34
N PRO A 107 -8.57 -2.49 5.68
CA PRO A 107 -8.30 -1.96 6.99
C PRO A 107 -9.09 -2.79 7.99
N THR A 108 -8.50 -3.88 8.44
CA THR A 108 -9.05 -4.68 9.51
C THR A 108 -8.96 -3.83 10.76
N MET A 109 -10.08 -3.26 11.09
CA MET A 109 -10.20 -2.66 12.39
C MET A 109 -10.01 -3.73 13.45
N PRO A 110 -9.37 -3.36 14.56
CA PRO A 110 -9.38 -4.21 15.73
C PRO A 110 -10.80 -4.75 15.87
N ARG A 111 -10.94 -6.05 15.99
CA ARG A 111 -12.18 -6.63 16.47
C ARG A 111 -12.64 -5.69 17.57
N MET A 112 -13.86 -5.18 17.45
CA MET A 112 -14.48 -4.52 18.59
C MET A 112 -14.55 -5.62 19.65
N ASP A 113 -13.43 -5.77 20.37
CA ASP A 113 -13.43 -6.60 21.56
C ASP A 113 -14.62 -6.14 22.36
N ALA A 114 -15.33 -7.06 22.99
CA ALA A 114 -16.61 -6.85 23.67
C ALA A 114 -16.59 -5.70 24.72
N ARG A 115 -15.52 -4.94 24.79
CA ARG A 115 -15.36 -3.76 25.65
C ARG A 115 -15.60 -2.49 24.83
N PRO A 116 -16.57 -1.65 25.26
CA PRO A 116 -16.77 -0.36 24.63
C PRO A 116 -15.51 0.49 24.75
N TRP A 117 -15.26 1.32 23.73
CA TRP A 117 -14.17 2.28 23.76
C TRP A 117 -14.36 3.24 24.93
N PRO A 118 -13.30 3.56 25.71
CA PRO A 118 -13.41 4.39 26.92
C PRO A 118 -13.99 5.76 26.62
N ASN A 119 -13.63 6.33 25.48
CA ASN A 119 -14.13 7.61 24.98
C ASN A 119 -14.05 7.69 23.47
N ARG A 120 -14.73 8.67 22.87
CA ARG A 120 -14.76 8.91 21.43
C ARG A 120 -13.37 9.28 20.90
N ALA A 121 -12.58 10.01 21.65
CA ALA A 121 -11.24 10.44 21.27
C ALA A 121 -10.30 9.23 21.09
N SER A 122 -10.35 8.24 21.98
CA SER A 122 -9.54 7.02 21.87
C SER A 122 -9.83 6.24 20.59
N LEU A 123 -11.10 6.16 20.19
CA LEU A 123 -11.50 5.56 18.92
C LEU A 123 -10.94 6.35 17.73
N GLY A 124 -11.10 7.67 17.73
CA GLY A 124 -10.65 8.55 16.66
C GLY A 124 -9.14 8.52 16.45
N TYR A 125 -8.36 8.68 17.51
CA TYR A 125 -6.89 8.65 17.43
C TYR A 125 -6.35 7.28 16.98
N THR A 126 -6.94 6.19 17.49
CA THR A 126 -6.53 4.85 17.07
C THR A 126 -6.87 4.60 15.60
N ALA A 127 -8.03 5.05 15.14
CA ALA A 127 -8.43 4.93 13.75
C ALA A 127 -7.54 5.77 12.81
N LEU A 128 -7.17 6.98 13.21
CA LEU A 128 -6.37 7.91 12.42
C LEU A 128 -4.90 7.48 12.29
N SER A 129 -4.40 6.68 13.22
CA SER A 129 -2.98 6.30 13.28
C SER A 129 -2.49 5.59 12.02
N VAL A 130 -3.28 4.69 11.44
CA VAL A 130 -2.88 3.91 10.24
C VAL A 130 -2.83 4.80 9.00
N PRO A 131 -3.90 5.55 8.64
CA PRO A 131 -3.86 6.45 7.50
C PRO A 131 -2.69 7.45 7.55
N ILE A 132 -2.38 8.00 8.74
CA ILE A 132 -1.26 8.94 8.89
C ILE A 132 0.07 8.25 8.58
N VAL A 133 0.33 7.06 9.11
CA VAL A 133 1.58 6.33 8.85
C VAL A 133 1.70 6.01 7.36
N LEU A 134 0.64 5.51 6.73
CA LEU A 134 0.65 5.21 5.30
C LEU A 134 0.89 6.47 4.45
N MET A 135 0.23 7.57 4.79
CA MET A 135 0.38 8.84 4.08
C MET A 135 1.80 9.40 4.19
N LEU A 136 2.34 9.50 5.40
CA LEU A 136 3.68 10.03 5.62
C LEU A 136 4.74 9.15 4.95
N SER A 137 4.65 7.84 5.12
CA SER A 137 5.57 6.91 4.47
C SER A 137 5.44 6.94 2.95
N GLY A 138 4.21 7.05 2.43
CA GLY A 138 3.94 7.19 1.01
C GLY A 138 4.57 8.44 0.40
N ILE A 139 4.45 9.58 1.07
CA ILE A 139 5.08 10.84 0.65
C ILE A 139 6.61 10.69 0.64
N ILE A 140 7.20 10.16 1.73
CA ILE A 140 8.65 9.99 1.84
C ILE A 140 9.18 9.08 0.72
N LEU A 141 8.54 7.93 0.49
CA LEU A 141 8.97 7.01 -0.57
C LEU A 141 8.77 7.58 -1.97
N LEU A 142 7.70 8.33 -2.18
CA LEU A 142 7.44 8.98 -3.46
C LEU A 142 8.56 9.99 -3.79
N PHE A 143 8.89 10.88 -2.86
CA PHE A 143 9.97 11.86 -3.06
C PHE A 143 11.34 11.18 -3.20
N ALA A 144 11.65 10.21 -2.35
CA ALA A 144 12.90 9.46 -2.43
C ALA A 144 13.01 8.68 -3.75
N GLY A 145 11.91 8.06 -4.20
CA GLY A 145 11.85 7.34 -5.47
C GLY A 145 12.08 8.26 -6.66
N ILE A 146 11.49 9.45 -6.68
CA ILE A 146 11.70 10.44 -7.74
C ILE A 146 13.17 10.90 -7.74
N ALA A 147 13.74 11.17 -6.57
CA ALA A 147 15.16 11.56 -6.46
C ALA A 147 16.13 10.47 -6.94
N LEU A 148 15.75 9.20 -6.76
CA LEU A 148 16.51 8.04 -7.22
C LEU A 148 16.27 7.68 -8.70
N THR A 149 15.27 8.29 -9.35
CA THR A 149 14.98 8.05 -10.76
C THR A 149 16.07 8.66 -11.63
N PRO A 150 16.73 7.88 -12.51
CA PRO A 150 17.82 8.38 -13.33
C PRO A 150 17.36 9.44 -14.32
N GLN A 151 18.19 10.45 -14.56
CA GLN A 151 17.86 11.58 -15.43
C GLN A 151 17.87 11.26 -16.92
N TYR A 152 18.63 10.24 -17.32
CA TYR A 152 18.80 9.85 -18.72
C TYR A 152 18.53 8.36 -18.86
N LEU A 153 17.53 8.01 -19.64
CA LEU A 153 17.25 6.66 -20.08
C LEU A 153 17.10 6.69 -21.60
N GLU A 154 17.86 5.86 -22.28
CA GLU A 154 17.59 5.56 -23.68
C GLU A 154 16.31 4.76 -23.75
N LEU A 155 15.25 5.39 -24.25
CA LEU A 155 13.92 4.79 -24.36
C LEU A 155 13.91 3.87 -25.58
N SER A 156 14.24 2.61 -25.40
CA SER A 156 14.14 1.60 -26.47
C SER A 156 12.71 1.03 -26.61
N SER A 157 11.89 1.11 -25.58
CA SER A 157 10.50 0.63 -25.61
C SER A 157 9.63 1.31 -24.56
N MET A 158 8.32 1.41 -24.80
CA MET A 158 7.38 1.89 -23.79
C MET A 158 7.04 0.77 -22.79
N PRO A 159 7.00 1.04 -21.49
CA PRO A 159 6.58 0.05 -20.51
C PRO A 159 5.11 -0.35 -20.72
N MET A 160 4.83 -1.63 -20.51
CA MET A 160 3.50 -2.20 -20.72
C MET A 160 2.48 -1.78 -19.65
N LEU A 161 2.97 -1.39 -18.47
CA LEU A 161 2.19 -0.87 -17.34
C LEU A 161 2.73 0.51 -16.95
N THR A 162 1.96 1.54 -17.26
CA THR A 162 2.22 2.90 -16.77
C THR A 162 1.19 3.24 -15.70
N SER A 163 1.62 3.56 -14.51
CA SER A 163 0.72 4.22 -13.56
C SER A 163 0.54 5.67 -13.98
N ALA A 164 -0.72 6.11 -14.09
CA ALA A 164 -0.99 7.52 -14.29
C ALA A 164 -0.32 8.34 -13.17
N PRO A 165 0.45 9.38 -13.50
CA PRO A 165 1.11 10.19 -12.48
C PRO A 165 0.05 10.86 -11.61
N SER A 166 0.19 10.70 -10.30
CA SER A 166 -0.63 11.47 -9.36
C SER A 166 -0.21 12.93 -9.37
N PHE A 167 -1.13 13.84 -9.04
CA PHE A 167 -0.79 15.26 -8.90
C PHE A 167 0.43 15.48 -7.98
N LEU A 168 0.53 14.70 -6.91
CA LEU A 168 1.64 14.78 -5.97
C LEU A 168 2.97 14.33 -6.59
N SER A 169 2.96 13.31 -7.45
CA SER A 169 4.17 12.86 -8.16
C SER A 169 4.61 13.87 -9.21
N LEU A 170 3.68 14.52 -9.90
CA LEU A 170 3.99 15.61 -10.82
C LEU A 170 4.61 16.80 -10.09
N LEU A 171 4.04 17.20 -8.95
CA LEU A 171 4.56 18.27 -8.11
C LEU A 171 5.96 17.94 -7.59
N ALA A 172 6.16 16.76 -7.03
CA ALA A 172 7.45 16.31 -6.52
C ALA A 172 8.52 16.27 -7.63
N ASN A 173 8.13 15.82 -8.82
CA ASN A 173 9.04 15.79 -9.97
C ASN A 173 9.44 17.18 -10.44
N GLN A 174 8.51 18.15 -10.42
CA GLN A 174 8.82 19.55 -10.76
C GLN A 174 9.78 20.20 -9.77
N PHE A 175 9.75 19.79 -8.49
CA PHE A 175 10.71 20.29 -7.48
C PHE A 175 12.08 19.64 -7.57
N ILE A 176 12.18 18.41 -8.07
CA ILE A 176 13.43 17.64 -8.08
C ILE A 176 14.08 17.68 -9.46
N HIS A 177 13.30 17.72 -10.52
CA HIS A 177 13.75 17.66 -11.91
C HIS A 177 13.00 18.69 -12.77
N ASP A 178 13.71 19.49 -13.55
CA ASP A 178 13.11 20.54 -14.40
C ASP A 178 12.30 19.98 -15.59
N ASP A 179 12.58 18.75 -16.06
CA ASP A 179 11.92 18.13 -17.22
C ASP A 179 11.11 16.89 -16.85
N ALA A 180 9.81 17.05 -16.77
CA ALA A 180 9.00 16.21 -15.93
C ALA A 180 8.41 14.95 -16.56
N PHE A 181 7.95 14.98 -17.80
CA PHE A 181 6.89 14.05 -18.21
C PHE A 181 7.38 12.68 -18.69
N VAL A 182 8.50 12.61 -19.38
CA VAL A 182 8.98 11.37 -20.03
C VAL A 182 9.58 10.39 -19.04
N ARG A 183 10.04 10.86 -17.90
CA ARG A 183 10.79 10.07 -16.92
C ARG A 183 9.92 9.26 -15.96
N MET A 184 8.65 9.64 -15.79
CA MET A 184 7.74 8.97 -14.84
C MET A 184 7.39 7.53 -15.25
N ALA A 185 7.46 7.20 -16.54
CA ALA A 185 7.25 5.84 -17.02
C ALA A 185 8.32 4.85 -16.53
N TRP A 186 9.51 5.34 -16.20
CA TRP A 186 10.67 4.56 -15.77
C TRP A 186 11.11 4.90 -14.35
N ALA A 187 10.15 5.34 -13.54
CA ALA A 187 10.42 5.77 -12.19
C ALA A 187 10.94 4.61 -11.33
N HIS A 188 11.77 4.96 -10.35
CA HIS A 188 12.23 4.01 -9.34
C HIS A 188 11.02 3.31 -8.65
N PRO A 189 11.11 2.00 -8.30
CA PRO A 189 10.02 1.26 -7.66
C PRO A 189 9.36 1.95 -6.48
N TRP A 190 10.11 2.74 -5.73
CA TRP A 190 9.61 3.49 -4.60
C TRP A 190 8.59 4.57 -4.95
N VAL A 191 8.59 5.08 -6.18
CA VAL A 191 7.54 6.00 -6.65
C VAL A 191 6.21 5.25 -6.70
N HIS A 192 6.22 4.03 -7.25
CA HIS A 192 5.03 3.19 -7.32
C HIS A 192 4.55 2.75 -5.93
N VAL A 193 5.46 2.33 -5.06
CA VAL A 193 5.16 2.01 -3.65
C VAL A 193 4.57 3.21 -2.92
N GLY A 194 5.17 4.39 -3.09
CA GLY A 194 4.68 5.63 -2.49
C GLY A 194 3.27 5.96 -2.95
N GLY A 195 3.00 5.88 -4.26
CA GLY A 195 1.68 6.09 -4.84
C GLY A 195 0.64 5.11 -4.31
N MET A 196 0.99 3.82 -4.20
CA MET A 196 0.13 2.78 -3.64
C MET A 196 -0.22 3.05 -2.17
N LEU A 197 0.77 3.42 -1.35
CA LEU A 197 0.53 3.71 0.07
C LEU A 197 -0.36 4.95 0.25
N LEU A 198 -0.21 5.96 -0.60
CA LEU A 198 -1.09 7.14 -0.62
C LEU A 198 -2.52 6.76 -1.03
N LEU A 199 -2.68 5.90 -2.02
CA LEU A 199 -3.98 5.37 -2.42
C LEU A 199 -4.64 4.61 -1.26
N PHE A 200 -3.91 3.75 -0.57
CA PHE A 200 -4.41 3.02 0.59
C PHE A 200 -4.74 3.94 1.76
N ALA A 201 -3.93 4.97 2.01
CA ALA A 201 -4.25 5.98 3.01
C ALA A 201 -5.56 6.69 2.67
N TRP A 202 -5.74 7.09 1.41
CA TRP A 202 -6.96 7.74 0.93
C TRP A 202 -8.19 6.83 1.05
N ILE A 203 -8.11 5.59 0.57
CA ILE A 203 -9.20 4.61 0.72
C ILE A 203 -9.56 4.40 2.19
N SER A 204 -8.55 4.37 3.07
CA SER A 204 -8.77 4.20 4.52
C SER A 204 -9.54 5.34 5.16
N ILE A 205 -9.49 6.55 4.60
CA ILE A 205 -10.20 7.73 5.11
C ILE A 205 -11.65 7.81 4.61
N LEU A 206 -12.05 6.96 3.66
CA LEU A 206 -13.44 6.95 3.19
C LEU A 206 -14.42 6.75 4.36
N PRO A 207 -15.59 7.44 4.34
CA PRO A 207 -16.57 7.41 5.42
C PRO A 207 -17.40 6.10 5.46
N ILE A 208 -16.71 4.97 5.30
CA ILE A 208 -17.31 3.64 5.39
C ILE A 208 -17.21 3.15 6.83
N PRO A 209 -18.27 2.69 7.49
CA PRO A 209 -18.28 2.35 8.91
C PRO A 209 -17.20 1.37 9.37
N THR A 210 -16.77 0.47 8.49
CA THR A 210 -15.70 -0.51 8.74
C THR A 210 -14.31 0.08 8.58
N PHE A 211 -14.16 1.23 7.92
CA PHE A 211 -12.89 1.89 7.65
C PHE A 211 -12.50 2.88 8.73
N PRO A 212 -11.22 3.22 8.87
CA PRO A 212 -10.77 4.27 9.79
C PRO A 212 -11.54 5.58 9.65
N GLY A 213 -11.81 6.03 8.41
CA GLY A 213 -12.56 7.26 8.15
C GLY A 213 -13.98 7.24 8.73
N GLY A 214 -14.73 6.16 8.53
CA GLY A 214 -16.06 6.03 9.14
C GLY A 214 -16.03 6.04 10.66
N ARG A 215 -14.96 5.53 11.27
CA ARG A 215 -14.82 5.56 12.74
C ARG A 215 -14.40 6.91 13.28
N ILE A 216 -13.60 7.65 12.54
CA ILE A 216 -13.31 9.06 12.85
C ILE A 216 -14.63 9.85 12.84
N LEU A 217 -15.49 9.60 11.86
CA LEU A 217 -16.81 10.20 11.76
C LEU A 217 -17.68 9.84 12.98
N ILE A 218 -17.76 8.55 13.33
CA ILE A 218 -18.48 8.07 14.53
C ILE A 218 -17.90 8.69 15.81
N ALA A 219 -16.58 8.81 15.90
CA ALA A 219 -15.93 9.42 17.05
C ALA A 219 -16.30 10.91 17.20
N ARG A 220 -16.48 11.62 16.10
CA ARG A 220 -16.82 13.05 16.10
C ARG A 220 -18.31 13.29 16.28
N MET A 221 -19.15 12.64 15.51
CA MET A 221 -20.59 12.93 15.42
C MET A 221 -21.47 12.03 16.29
N GLY A 222 -21.00 10.86 16.63
CA GLY A 222 -21.80 9.82 17.29
C GLY A 222 -22.41 8.82 16.30
N MET A 223 -22.94 7.72 16.84
CA MET A 223 -23.41 6.61 15.96
C MET A 223 -24.68 6.95 15.17
N LEU A 224 -25.56 7.75 15.73
CA LEU A 224 -26.85 8.09 15.11
C LEU A 224 -26.63 9.05 13.92
N ASP A 225 -25.82 10.08 14.14
CA ASP A 225 -25.56 11.11 13.13
C ASP A 225 -24.67 10.58 11.99
N ALA A 226 -23.76 9.65 12.30
CA ALA A 226 -22.91 9.04 11.29
C ALA A 226 -23.65 8.06 10.35
N ARG A 227 -24.85 7.60 10.69
CA ARG A 227 -25.69 6.76 9.83
C ARG A 227 -26.56 7.57 8.86
N SER A 228 -26.75 8.85 9.14
CA SER A 228 -27.60 9.74 8.34
C SER A 228 -26.80 10.57 7.33
N SER A 229 -25.48 10.56 7.37
CA SER A 229 -24.58 11.24 6.45
C SER A 229 -23.95 10.25 5.45
#